data_f0c3704ae89e3d8f2534fd083f34a21f
#
_entry.id   f0c3704ae89e3d8f2534fd083f34a21f
#
_cell.length_a   1.000
_cell.length_b   1.000
_cell.length_c   1.000
_cell.angle_alpha   90.00
_cell.angle_beta   90.00
_cell.angle_gamma   90.00
#
_symmetry.space_group_name_H-M   'P 1'
#
loop_
_entity.id
_entity.type
_entity.pdbx_description
1 polymer ?
#
loop_
_entity_poly.entity_id
_entity_poly.type
_entity_poly.pdbx_seq_one_letter_code
_entity_poly.pdbx_strand_id
1 'polypeptide(L)'
;MSTARENFELAQQRYAATFERHLDNGVNFISDNVCIEPEVVIAPGATILPGCILRGQTVVGPDCVIGPNTLLEDTVVDAGSTINASQCYGSHIGPNNKIGPFTHVRVGTKTAEGCHLGAYVETKNADFAEGNTVSHLTYIGDATVGKYCNFGCGTVTCNYDGEGKFHTTIGDYAFIGCNTNLVAPVTIGDHAFTAAGSTIGHDVPHKQVYHYC
;
A
#
# COMPACT_ATOMS: atom_id res chain seq x y z
N MET A 1 20.93 33.76 -11.81
CA MET A 1 19.78 33.00 -11.30
C MET A 1 18.88 32.71 -12.50
N SER A 2 18.53 31.44 -12.75
CA SER A 2 17.59 31.08 -13.83
C SER A 2 16.20 31.63 -13.50
N THR A 3 15.45 32.00 -14.52
CA THR A 3 14.06 32.46 -14.38
C THR A 3 13.12 31.28 -14.11
N ALA A 4 11.94 31.51 -13.56
CA ALA A 4 10.94 30.47 -13.37
C ALA A 4 10.57 29.76 -14.69
N ARG A 5 10.61 30.50 -15.80
CA ARG A 5 10.36 29.97 -17.16
C ARG A 5 11.47 29.02 -17.60
N GLU A 6 12.73 29.39 -17.43
CA GLU A 6 13.87 28.54 -17.75
C GLU A 6 13.87 27.25 -16.92
N ASN A 7 13.52 27.34 -15.64
CA ASN A 7 13.38 26.19 -14.77
C ASN A 7 12.26 25.25 -15.24
N PHE A 8 11.12 25.80 -15.66
CA PHE A 8 10.00 25.04 -16.20
C PHE A 8 10.39 24.32 -17.50
N GLU A 9 11.03 25.03 -18.43
CA GLU A 9 11.47 24.47 -19.72
C GLU A 9 12.49 23.34 -19.50
N LEU A 10 13.43 23.52 -18.58
CA LEU A 10 14.40 22.49 -18.22
C LEU A 10 13.74 21.26 -17.59
N ALA A 11 12.75 21.45 -16.73
CA ALA A 11 11.99 20.36 -16.13
C ALA A 11 11.22 19.58 -17.22
N GLN A 12 10.54 20.27 -18.14
CA GLN A 12 9.82 19.63 -19.25
C GLN A 12 10.77 18.79 -20.13
N GLN A 13 11.96 19.29 -20.44
CA GLN A 13 12.97 18.53 -21.20
C GLN A 13 13.40 17.25 -20.46
N ARG A 14 13.61 17.33 -19.14
CA ARG A 14 13.99 16.16 -18.33
C ARG A 14 12.89 15.10 -18.30
N TYR A 15 11.64 15.51 -18.10
CA TYR A 15 10.49 14.59 -18.10
C TYR A 15 10.30 13.93 -19.45
N ALA A 16 10.40 14.70 -20.54
CA ALA A 16 10.32 14.17 -21.90
C ALA A 16 11.43 13.13 -22.18
N ALA A 17 12.68 13.44 -21.84
CA ALA A 17 13.78 12.51 -22.02
C ALA A 17 13.62 11.23 -21.17
N THR A 18 13.08 11.35 -19.97
CA THR A 18 12.80 10.19 -19.10
C THR A 18 11.69 9.32 -19.68
N PHE A 19 10.62 9.93 -20.17
CA PHE A 19 9.52 9.25 -20.85
C PHE A 19 10.01 8.43 -22.05
N GLU A 20 10.74 9.06 -22.98
CA GLU A 20 11.31 8.40 -24.16
C GLU A 20 12.22 7.23 -23.77
N ARG A 21 13.09 7.43 -22.77
CA ARG A 21 13.96 6.36 -22.28
C ARG A 21 13.17 5.12 -21.82
N HIS A 22 12.04 5.30 -21.12
CA HIS A 22 11.22 4.19 -20.66
C HIS A 22 10.42 3.58 -21.81
N LEU A 23 9.94 4.39 -22.76
CA LEU A 23 9.28 3.91 -23.96
C LEU A 23 10.21 3.01 -24.79
N ASP A 24 11.45 3.47 -25.04
CA ASP A 24 12.48 2.70 -25.72
C ASP A 24 12.86 1.41 -25.00
N ASN A 25 12.75 1.41 -23.67
CA ASN A 25 13.01 0.25 -22.82
C ASN A 25 11.81 -0.73 -22.73
N GLY A 26 10.74 -0.53 -23.48
CA GLY A 26 9.61 -1.46 -23.56
C GLY A 26 8.57 -1.31 -22.45
N VAL A 27 8.47 -0.14 -21.85
CA VAL A 27 7.36 0.21 -20.94
C VAL A 27 6.14 0.61 -21.78
N ASN A 28 4.96 0.12 -21.41
CA ASN A 28 3.72 0.43 -22.08
C ASN A 28 3.09 1.70 -21.49
N PHE A 29 2.94 2.74 -22.31
CA PHE A 29 2.21 3.95 -21.94
C PHE A 29 0.92 4.07 -22.72
N ILE A 30 -0.18 4.42 -22.03
CA ILE A 30 -1.47 4.68 -22.68
C ILE A 30 -1.60 6.15 -23.09
N SER A 31 -0.80 7.03 -22.50
CA SER A 31 -0.76 8.47 -22.77
C SER A 31 0.56 9.04 -22.27
N ASP A 32 0.97 10.16 -22.83
CA ASP A 32 2.10 10.99 -22.38
C ASP A 32 1.76 11.86 -21.15
N ASN A 33 0.50 11.87 -20.71
CA ASN A 33 0.06 12.57 -19.49
C ASN A 33 0.54 11.84 -18.22
N VAL A 34 1.86 11.77 -18.04
CA VAL A 34 2.52 11.16 -16.88
C VAL A 34 3.71 12.03 -16.47
N CYS A 35 4.04 12.01 -15.18
CA CYS A 35 5.20 12.71 -14.64
C CYS A 35 6.15 11.68 -14.02
N ILE A 36 7.32 11.48 -14.63
CA ILE A 36 8.28 10.46 -14.20
C ILE A 36 9.64 11.13 -13.98
N GLU A 37 10.12 11.12 -12.74
CA GLU A 37 11.45 11.66 -12.42
C GLU A 37 12.58 10.79 -12.98
N PRO A 38 13.76 11.38 -13.27
CA PRO A 38 14.88 10.68 -13.92
C PRO A 38 15.42 9.47 -13.15
N GLU A 39 15.27 9.45 -11.82
CA GLU A 39 15.76 8.41 -10.92
C GLU A 39 14.86 7.17 -10.90
N VAL A 40 13.62 7.30 -11.36
CA VAL A 40 12.65 6.21 -11.42
C VAL A 40 13.09 5.12 -12.39
N VAL A 41 12.93 3.88 -11.96
CA VAL A 41 13.20 2.68 -12.77
C VAL A 41 11.90 1.93 -13.03
N ILE A 42 11.60 1.69 -14.30
CA ILE A 42 10.41 0.91 -14.71
C ILE A 42 10.88 -0.24 -15.58
N ALA A 43 10.51 -1.45 -15.21
CA ALA A 43 10.86 -2.65 -15.97
C ALA A 43 10.06 -2.74 -17.30
N PRO A 44 10.63 -3.38 -18.35
CA PRO A 44 9.91 -3.72 -19.57
C PRO A 44 8.63 -4.50 -19.26
N GLY A 45 7.56 -4.28 -20.04
CA GLY A 45 6.28 -4.94 -19.88
C GLY A 45 5.34 -4.28 -18.86
N ALA A 46 5.83 -3.42 -17.97
CA ALA A 46 4.96 -2.62 -17.11
C ALA A 46 4.09 -1.67 -17.93
N THR A 47 2.87 -1.41 -17.45
CA THR A 47 1.91 -0.49 -18.07
C THR A 47 1.64 0.70 -17.16
N ILE A 48 1.82 1.91 -17.68
CA ILE A 48 1.57 3.16 -16.95
C ILE A 48 0.37 3.87 -17.58
N LEU A 49 -0.67 4.09 -16.76
CA LEU A 49 -1.90 4.75 -17.15
C LEU A 49 -1.83 6.27 -16.95
N PRO A 50 -2.72 7.06 -17.56
CA PRO A 50 -2.68 8.52 -17.49
C PRO A 50 -2.78 9.08 -16.05
N GLY A 51 -2.16 10.22 -15.83
CA GLY A 51 -2.20 10.97 -14.58
C GLY A 51 -1.28 10.42 -13.48
N CYS A 52 -0.40 9.46 -13.81
CA CYS A 52 0.57 8.94 -12.84
C CYS A 52 1.70 9.92 -12.57
N ILE A 53 2.12 9.97 -11.31
CA ILE A 53 3.30 10.70 -10.83
C ILE A 53 4.22 9.69 -10.15
N LEU A 54 5.39 9.45 -10.75
CA LEU A 54 6.41 8.53 -10.23
C LEU A 54 7.68 9.32 -9.92
N ARG A 55 8.14 9.27 -8.67
CA ARG A 55 9.28 10.08 -8.25
C ARG A 55 10.15 9.43 -7.18
N GLY A 56 11.30 10.08 -6.91
CA GLY A 56 12.30 9.58 -5.97
C GLY A 56 12.92 8.27 -6.44
N GLN A 57 13.25 7.39 -5.51
CA GLN A 57 13.87 6.09 -5.78
C GLN A 57 12.83 5.00 -6.10
N THR A 58 11.75 5.38 -6.79
CA THR A 58 10.68 4.43 -7.14
C THR A 58 11.14 3.41 -8.18
N VAL A 59 10.82 2.15 -7.92
CA VAL A 59 11.08 1.01 -8.80
C VAL A 59 9.78 0.29 -9.10
N VAL A 60 9.47 0.08 -10.38
CA VAL A 60 8.29 -0.67 -10.85
C VAL A 60 8.74 -1.92 -11.59
N GLY A 61 8.37 -3.07 -11.10
CA GLY A 61 8.67 -4.39 -11.66
C GLY A 61 7.92 -4.68 -12.97
N PRO A 62 8.27 -5.79 -13.64
CA PRO A 62 7.61 -6.20 -14.88
C PRO A 62 6.15 -6.56 -14.66
N ASP A 63 5.34 -6.44 -15.72
CA ASP A 63 3.93 -6.79 -15.76
C ASP A 63 3.05 -6.05 -14.73
N CYS A 64 3.57 -4.99 -14.12
CA CYS A 64 2.79 -4.11 -13.26
C CYS A 64 1.84 -3.22 -14.06
N VAL A 65 0.69 -2.89 -13.46
CA VAL A 65 -0.23 -1.88 -13.99
C VAL A 65 -0.37 -0.75 -12.98
N ILE A 66 0.15 0.43 -13.33
CA ILE A 66 0.15 1.61 -12.45
C ILE A 66 -0.79 2.67 -12.99
N GLY A 67 -1.72 3.10 -12.17
CA GLY A 67 -2.68 4.15 -12.49
C GLY A 67 -4.12 3.65 -12.69
N PRO A 68 -5.01 4.54 -13.20
CA PRO A 68 -4.74 5.96 -13.45
C PRO A 68 -4.57 6.78 -12.15
N ASN A 69 -4.09 8.04 -12.28
CA ASN A 69 -4.01 9.01 -11.16
C ASN A 69 -3.34 8.46 -9.90
N THR A 70 -2.24 7.73 -10.07
CA THR A 70 -1.49 7.12 -8.98
C THR A 70 -0.21 7.90 -8.72
N LEU A 71 0.11 8.11 -7.43
CA LEU A 71 1.38 8.69 -7.02
C LEU A 71 2.22 7.63 -6.30
N LEU A 72 3.45 7.42 -6.79
CA LEU A 72 4.46 6.60 -6.14
C LEU A 72 5.69 7.45 -5.83
N GLU A 73 6.13 7.44 -4.59
CA GLU A 73 7.36 8.11 -4.13
C GLU A 73 8.19 7.16 -3.28
N ASP A 74 9.46 6.98 -3.63
CA ASP A 74 10.39 6.09 -2.91
C ASP A 74 9.81 4.70 -2.67
N THR A 75 9.03 4.18 -3.62
CA THR A 75 8.25 2.96 -3.48
C THR A 75 8.75 1.88 -4.45
N VAL A 76 8.94 0.68 -3.93
CA VAL A 76 9.23 -0.51 -4.73
C VAL A 76 7.93 -1.28 -4.98
N VAL A 77 7.66 -1.61 -6.23
CA VAL A 77 6.50 -2.42 -6.65
C VAL A 77 7.02 -3.64 -7.40
N ASP A 78 6.83 -4.82 -6.83
CA ASP A 78 7.26 -6.07 -7.44
C ASP A 78 6.29 -6.53 -8.56
N ALA A 79 6.75 -7.51 -9.34
CA ALA A 79 6.12 -7.98 -10.56
C ALA A 79 4.62 -8.31 -10.43
N GLY A 80 3.85 -8.03 -11.48
CA GLY A 80 2.45 -8.42 -11.61
C GLY A 80 1.47 -7.65 -10.73
N SER A 81 1.93 -6.64 -10.00
CA SER A 81 1.10 -5.86 -9.08
C SER A 81 0.32 -4.75 -9.80
N THR A 82 -0.88 -4.48 -9.30
CA THR A 82 -1.74 -3.41 -9.81
C THR A 82 -1.95 -2.35 -8.74
N ILE A 83 -1.68 -1.08 -9.08
CA ILE A 83 -1.95 0.05 -8.19
C ILE A 83 -2.86 1.05 -8.89
N ASN A 84 -4.07 1.19 -8.40
CA ASN A 84 -5.13 1.98 -9.03
C ASN A 84 -5.48 3.22 -8.18
N ALA A 85 -5.41 4.41 -8.77
CA ALA A 85 -5.86 5.69 -8.18
C ALA A 85 -5.47 5.87 -6.70
N SER A 86 -4.22 5.54 -6.36
CA SER A 86 -3.74 5.44 -4.98
C SER A 86 -2.44 6.21 -4.79
N GLN A 87 -2.05 6.38 -3.52
CA GLN A 87 -0.80 7.03 -3.16
C GLN A 87 0.05 6.08 -2.31
N CYS A 88 1.30 5.87 -2.72
CA CYS A 88 2.26 5.03 -2.00
C CYS A 88 3.55 5.81 -1.75
N TYR A 89 4.03 5.79 -0.51
CA TYR A 89 5.21 6.51 -0.05
C TYR A 89 6.14 5.61 0.75
N GLY A 90 7.42 5.55 0.38
CA GLY A 90 8.45 4.85 1.14
C GLY A 90 8.05 3.42 1.54
N SER A 91 7.47 2.68 0.61
CA SER A 91 6.86 1.37 0.86
C SER A 91 7.39 0.30 -0.10
N HIS A 92 7.13 -0.96 0.24
CA HIS A 92 7.44 -2.09 -0.63
C HIS A 92 6.18 -2.93 -0.87
N ILE A 93 5.71 -2.90 -2.09
CA ILE A 93 4.56 -3.69 -2.55
C ILE A 93 5.10 -4.95 -3.20
N GLY A 94 4.86 -6.09 -2.58
CA GLY A 94 5.27 -7.41 -3.06
C GLY A 94 4.57 -7.81 -4.37
N PRO A 95 4.87 -9.02 -4.90
CA PRO A 95 4.36 -9.44 -6.20
C PRO A 95 2.85 -9.74 -6.16
N ASN A 96 2.20 -9.59 -7.32
CA ASN A 96 0.80 -9.96 -7.54
C ASN A 96 -0.20 -9.27 -6.58
N ASN A 97 0.14 -8.11 -6.06
CA ASN A 97 -0.72 -7.34 -5.16
C ASN A 97 -1.77 -6.52 -5.92
N LYS A 98 -2.87 -6.21 -5.23
CA LYS A 98 -3.91 -5.31 -5.73
C LYS A 98 -4.10 -4.17 -4.74
N ILE A 99 -3.71 -2.95 -5.16
CA ILE A 99 -3.79 -1.74 -4.32
C ILE A 99 -4.78 -0.76 -4.93
N GLY A 100 -5.73 -0.31 -4.14
CA GLY A 100 -6.69 0.70 -4.54
C GLY A 100 -8.08 0.18 -4.91
N PRO A 101 -8.94 1.11 -5.38
CA PRO A 101 -8.66 2.54 -5.55
C PRO A 101 -8.66 3.32 -4.22
N PHE A 102 -8.07 4.53 -4.25
CA PHE A 102 -8.06 5.47 -3.11
C PHE A 102 -7.41 4.92 -1.84
N THR A 103 -6.38 4.11 -2.00
CA THR A 103 -5.57 3.57 -0.90
C THR A 103 -4.41 4.52 -0.60
N HIS A 104 -4.10 4.70 0.68
CA HIS A 104 -2.95 5.47 1.14
C HIS A 104 -1.94 4.53 1.83
N VAL A 105 -0.93 4.11 1.08
CA VAL A 105 0.16 3.28 1.61
C VAL A 105 1.29 4.19 2.05
N ARG A 106 1.49 4.30 3.36
CA ARG A 106 2.48 5.20 3.96
C ARG A 106 3.78 4.47 4.26
N VAL A 107 4.78 5.30 4.56
CA VAL A 107 6.16 4.89 4.85
C VAL A 107 6.24 3.71 5.83
N GLY A 108 7.14 2.78 5.52
CA GLY A 108 7.40 1.59 6.32
C GLY A 108 6.40 0.46 6.12
N THR A 109 5.43 0.61 5.22
CA THR A 109 4.52 -0.50 4.87
C THR A 109 5.21 -1.46 3.91
N LYS A 110 5.08 -2.77 4.19
CA LYS A 110 5.51 -3.84 3.31
C LYS A 110 4.40 -4.86 3.14
N THR A 111 4.22 -5.34 1.92
CA THR A 111 3.29 -6.43 1.64
C THR A 111 4.04 -7.58 0.97
N ALA A 112 3.77 -8.81 1.37
CA ALA A 112 4.22 -9.99 0.66
C ALA A 112 3.34 -10.25 -0.58
N GLU A 113 3.40 -11.43 -1.15
CA GLU A 113 2.66 -11.79 -2.37
C GLU A 113 1.14 -11.83 -2.16
N GLY A 114 0.38 -11.39 -3.17
CA GLY A 114 -1.05 -11.62 -3.29
C GLY A 114 -1.93 -10.84 -2.32
N CYS A 115 -1.43 -9.78 -1.68
CA CYS A 115 -2.24 -8.95 -0.80
C CYS A 115 -3.20 -8.04 -1.59
N HIS A 116 -4.35 -7.77 -0.99
CA HIS A 116 -5.33 -6.83 -1.49
C HIS A 116 -5.59 -5.72 -0.44
N LEU A 117 -5.11 -4.51 -0.74
CA LEU A 117 -5.42 -3.30 0.02
C LEU A 117 -6.40 -2.45 -0.80
N GLY A 118 -7.67 -2.49 -0.45
CA GLY A 118 -8.76 -1.92 -1.26
C GLY A 118 -9.10 -0.47 -0.91
N ALA A 119 -10.33 -0.09 -1.26
CA ALA A 119 -10.75 1.30 -1.24
C ALA A 119 -10.73 1.93 0.16
N TYR A 120 -10.11 3.13 0.24
CA TYR A 120 -10.00 3.93 1.47
C TYR A 120 -9.26 3.20 2.62
N VAL A 121 -8.35 2.30 2.26
CA VAL A 121 -7.44 1.70 3.22
C VAL A 121 -6.23 2.60 3.41
N GLU A 122 -5.86 2.85 4.66
CA GLU A 122 -4.62 3.53 5.01
C GLU A 122 -3.73 2.58 5.80
N THR A 123 -2.44 2.50 5.43
CA THR A 123 -1.45 1.70 6.15
C THR A 123 -0.21 2.53 6.46
N LYS A 124 0.44 2.25 7.59
CA LYS A 124 1.70 2.88 7.98
C LYS A 124 2.52 1.95 8.85
N ASN A 125 3.82 1.79 8.53
CA ASN A 125 4.70 0.97 9.36
C ASN A 125 4.06 -0.39 9.69
N ALA A 126 3.59 -1.09 8.64
CA ALA A 126 2.85 -2.34 8.76
C ALA A 126 3.42 -3.39 7.80
N ASP A 127 3.72 -4.57 8.33
CA ASP A 127 4.22 -5.71 7.57
C ASP A 127 3.08 -6.73 7.38
N PHE A 128 2.73 -6.99 6.11
CA PHE A 128 1.73 -7.98 5.74
C PHE A 128 2.40 -9.21 5.12
N ALA A 129 2.20 -10.38 5.69
CA ALA A 129 2.52 -11.64 5.05
C ALA A 129 1.61 -11.89 3.83
N GLU A 130 1.72 -13.03 3.18
CA GLU A 130 1.03 -13.33 1.92
C GLU A 130 -0.50 -13.41 2.04
N GLY A 131 -1.21 -13.06 0.97
CA GLY A 131 -2.64 -13.35 0.77
C GLY A 131 -3.62 -12.55 1.64
N ASN A 132 -3.19 -11.49 2.28
CA ASN A 132 -4.05 -10.68 3.14
C ASN A 132 -5.09 -9.89 2.36
N THR A 133 -6.31 -9.78 2.90
CA THR A 133 -7.41 -9.03 2.31
C THR A 133 -7.88 -7.93 3.28
N VAL A 134 -7.67 -6.68 2.88
CA VAL A 134 -8.11 -5.46 3.57
C VAL A 134 -8.87 -4.62 2.56
N SER A 135 -10.15 -4.90 2.37
CA SER A 135 -10.86 -4.40 1.18
C SER A 135 -11.41 -2.98 1.31
N HIS A 136 -11.73 -2.51 2.53
CA HIS A 136 -12.54 -1.31 2.68
C HIS A 136 -12.24 -0.53 3.96
N LEU A 137 -12.07 0.81 3.82
CA LEU A 137 -12.19 1.82 4.89
C LEU A 137 -11.54 1.37 6.22
N THR A 138 -10.25 1.09 6.20
CA THR A 138 -9.54 0.45 7.30
C THR A 138 -8.22 1.18 7.54
N TYR A 139 -7.84 1.35 8.82
CA TYR A 139 -6.52 1.83 9.18
C TYR A 139 -5.70 0.74 9.85
N ILE A 140 -4.53 0.42 9.27
CA ILE A 140 -3.57 -0.52 9.86
C ILE A 140 -2.22 0.19 10.01
N GLY A 141 -1.86 0.51 11.24
CA GLY A 141 -0.62 1.17 11.60
C GLY A 141 0.13 0.45 12.72
N ASP A 142 1.46 0.48 12.65
CA ASP A 142 2.38 -0.16 13.59
C ASP A 142 1.96 -1.62 13.88
N ALA A 143 1.89 -2.44 12.82
CA ALA A 143 1.34 -3.79 12.90
C ALA A 143 2.17 -4.83 12.14
N THR A 144 2.14 -6.07 12.63
CA THR A 144 2.61 -7.25 11.89
C THR A 144 1.41 -8.18 11.68
N VAL A 145 1.15 -8.53 10.42
CA VAL A 145 0.01 -9.32 10.00
C VAL A 145 0.48 -10.63 9.38
N GLY A 146 0.06 -11.74 9.93
CA GLY A 146 0.30 -13.09 9.41
C GLY A 146 -0.37 -13.31 8.05
N LYS A 147 -0.39 -14.55 7.61
CA LYS A 147 -0.87 -14.92 6.27
C LYS A 147 -2.39 -15.04 6.20
N TYR A 148 -2.94 -14.71 5.04
CA TYR A 148 -4.34 -14.98 4.67
C TYR A 148 -5.37 -14.46 5.67
N CYS A 149 -5.09 -13.35 6.33
CA CYS A 149 -6.04 -12.67 7.20
C CYS A 149 -7.08 -11.90 6.39
N ASN A 150 -8.28 -11.80 6.93
CA ASN A 150 -9.35 -10.99 6.35
C ASN A 150 -9.79 -9.90 7.34
N PHE A 151 -9.79 -8.66 6.88
CA PHE A 151 -10.21 -7.51 7.68
C PHE A 151 -11.56 -6.99 7.21
N GLY A 152 -12.50 -6.94 8.12
CA GLY A 152 -13.78 -6.30 7.91
C GLY A 152 -13.67 -4.79 7.79
N CYS A 153 -14.59 -4.19 7.05
CA CYS A 153 -14.70 -2.75 6.86
C CYS A 153 -14.71 -1.98 8.19
N GLY A 154 -13.97 -0.88 8.26
CA GLY A 154 -13.94 -0.02 9.46
C GLY A 154 -13.02 -0.52 10.58
N THR A 155 -12.21 -1.55 10.35
CA THR A 155 -11.21 -1.99 11.33
C THR A 155 -10.15 -0.94 11.54
N VAL A 156 -9.75 -0.73 12.80
CA VAL A 156 -8.71 0.22 13.19
C VAL A 156 -7.73 -0.42 14.16
N THR A 157 -6.43 -0.34 13.87
CA THR A 157 -5.40 -0.54 14.89
C THR A 157 -5.26 0.76 15.69
N CYS A 158 -5.70 0.76 16.95
CA CYS A 158 -5.57 1.92 17.83
C CYS A 158 -4.15 1.94 18.42
N ASN A 159 -3.19 2.36 17.60
CA ASN A 159 -1.76 2.25 17.87
C ASN A 159 -1.16 3.43 18.65
N TYR A 160 -1.96 4.44 19.02
CA TYR A 160 -1.50 5.63 19.72
C TYR A 160 -2.43 5.97 20.89
N ASP A 161 -1.87 6.15 22.09
CA ASP A 161 -2.61 6.42 23.33
C ASP A 161 -2.57 7.88 23.78
N GLY A 162 -1.96 8.76 22.99
CA GLY A 162 -1.74 10.18 23.33
C GLY A 162 -0.29 10.48 23.74
N GLU A 163 0.48 9.48 24.13
CA GLU A 163 1.88 9.63 24.57
C GLU A 163 2.84 8.80 23.71
N GLY A 164 2.48 7.53 23.41
CA GLY A 164 3.33 6.59 22.70
C GLY A 164 2.60 5.79 21.63
N LYS A 165 3.41 5.10 20.80
CA LYS A 165 2.91 4.16 19.80
C LYS A 165 3.17 2.73 20.25
N PHE A 166 2.20 1.88 20.02
CA PHE A 166 2.21 0.48 20.39
C PHE A 166 1.92 -0.40 19.18
N HIS A 167 2.39 -1.63 19.25
CA HIS A 167 2.34 -2.57 18.16
C HIS A 167 1.17 -3.53 18.27
N THR A 168 0.54 -3.85 17.13
CA THR A 168 -0.47 -4.90 17.00
C THR A 168 0.12 -6.09 16.26
N THR A 169 -0.03 -7.29 16.80
CA THR A 169 0.37 -8.53 16.15
C THR A 169 -0.86 -9.35 15.79
N ILE A 170 -0.98 -9.77 14.54
CA ILE A 170 -2.09 -10.60 14.05
C ILE A 170 -1.51 -11.86 13.43
N GLY A 171 -1.91 -13.00 13.93
CA GLY A 171 -1.48 -14.32 13.49
C GLY A 171 -2.11 -14.73 12.15
N ASP A 172 -1.74 -15.90 11.68
CA ASP A 172 -2.19 -16.44 10.40
C ASP A 172 -3.70 -16.75 10.38
N TYR A 173 -4.35 -16.54 9.24
CA TYR A 173 -5.77 -16.88 9.01
C TYR A 173 -6.76 -16.24 9.99
N ALA A 174 -6.39 -15.14 10.61
CA ALA A 174 -7.28 -14.40 11.49
C ALA A 174 -8.40 -13.72 10.69
N PHE A 175 -9.61 -13.72 11.25
CA PHE A 175 -10.75 -12.98 10.72
C PHE A 175 -11.12 -11.84 11.66
N ILE A 176 -10.91 -10.61 11.19
CA ILE A 176 -11.24 -9.40 11.95
C ILE A 176 -12.59 -8.87 11.46
N GLY A 177 -13.59 -8.89 12.35
CA GLY A 177 -14.94 -8.43 12.02
C GLY A 177 -15.00 -6.92 11.71
N CYS A 178 -16.05 -6.49 11.01
CA CYS A 178 -16.22 -5.07 10.65
C CYS A 178 -16.28 -4.18 11.91
N ASN A 179 -15.76 -2.94 11.78
CA ASN A 179 -15.73 -1.94 12.87
C ASN A 179 -15.05 -2.45 14.15
N THR A 180 -14.06 -3.32 14.01
CA THR A 180 -13.25 -3.78 15.14
C THR A 180 -12.16 -2.76 15.46
N ASN A 181 -12.04 -2.36 16.73
CA ASN A 181 -10.94 -1.57 17.24
C ASN A 181 -9.96 -2.50 17.96
N LEU A 182 -8.72 -2.57 17.47
CA LEU A 182 -7.63 -3.32 18.10
C LEU A 182 -6.78 -2.33 18.90
N VAL A 183 -6.99 -2.30 20.22
CA VAL A 183 -6.29 -1.35 21.11
C VAL A 183 -4.91 -1.91 21.45
N ALA A 184 -3.90 -1.38 20.80
CA ALA A 184 -2.52 -1.82 20.98
C ALA A 184 -1.94 -1.41 22.37
N PRO A 185 -1.00 -2.22 22.95
CA PRO A 185 -0.46 -3.46 22.37
C PRO A 185 -1.46 -4.62 22.50
N VAL A 186 -1.65 -5.37 21.41
CA VAL A 186 -2.56 -6.53 21.40
C VAL A 186 -2.08 -7.58 20.41
N THR A 187 -2.28 -8.86 20.76
CA THR A 187 -2.02 -10.00 19.89
C THR A 187 -3.31 -10.73 19.55
N ILE A 188 -3.59 -10.88 18.26
CA ILE A 188 -4.66 -11.73 17.74
C ILE A 188 -4.02 -13.02 17.24
N GLY A 189 -4.37 -14.14 17.85
CA GLY A 189 -3.76 -15.45 17.54
C GLY A 189 -4.20 -16.00 16.18
N ASP A 190 -3.48 -17.04 15.72
CA ASP A 190 -3.81 -17.70 14.45
C ASP A 190 -5.24 -18.24 14.46
N HIS A 191 -5.92 -18.12 13.33
CA HIS A 191 -7.33 -18.55 13.16
C HIS A 191 -8.30 -17.93 14.15
N ALA A 192 -7.93 -16.88 14.88
CA ALA A 192 -8.86 -16.19 15.76
C ALA A 192 -9.92 -15.44 14.94
N PHE A 193 -11.09 -15.32 15.52
CA PHE A 193 -12.23 -14.60 14.94
C PHE A 193 -12.69 -13.52 15.90
N THR A 194 -12.80 -12.28 15.41
CA THR A 194 -13.39 -11.18 16.18
C THR A 194 -14.76 -10.81 15.61
N ALA A 195 -15.77 -10.68 16.48
CA ALA A 195 -17.09 -10.24 16.05
C ALA A 195 -17.08 -8.78 15.59
N ALA A 196 -17.98 -8.44 14.66
CA ALA A 196 -18.09 -7.06 14.17
C ALA A 196 -18.45 -6.10 15.33
N GLY A 197 -17.90 -4.87 15.31
CA GLY A 197 -18.12 -3.85 16.33
C GLY A 197 -17.35 -4.05 17.64
N SER A 198 -16.45 -5.02 17.70
CA SER A 198 -15.68 -5.30 18.91
C SER A 198 -14.62 -4.23 19.19
N THR A 199 -14.39 -3.94 20.47
CA THR A 199 -13.18 -3.22 20.93
C THR A 199 -12.34 -4.16 21.76
N ILE A 200 -11.12 -4.47 21.28
CA ILE A 200 -10.27 -5.52 21.81
C ILE A 200 -9.03 -4.87 22.42
N GLY A 201 -8.91 -4.89 23.74
CA GLY A 201 -7.79 -4.35 24.51
C GLY A 201 -6.97 -5.43 25.23
N HIS A 202 -7.12 -6.71 24.85
CA HIS A 202 -6.37 -7.83 25.40
C HIS A 202 -6.17 -8.91 24.33
N ASP A 203 -5.20 -9.77 24.53
CA ASP A 203 -4.85 -10.80 23.56
C ASP A 203 -6.02 -11.78 23.33
N VAL A 204 -6.22 -12.13 22.05
CA VAL A 204 -7.18 -13.15 21.62
C VAL A 204 -6.40 -14.40 21.22
N PRO A 205 -6.50 -15.51 21.98
CA PRO A 205 -5.77 -16.73 21.71
C PRO A 205 -6.11 -17.40 20.36
N HIS A 206 -5.25 -18.31 19.94
CA HIS A 206 -5.42 -19.16 18.76
C HIS A 206 -6.81 -19.82 18.72
N LYS A 207 -7.48 -19.75 17.55
CA LYS A 207 -8.82 -20.32 17.30
C LYS A 207 -9.94 -19.81 18.22
N GLN A 208 -9.70 -18.81 19.00
CA GLN A 208 -10.75 -18.22 19.81
C GLN A 208 -11.69 -17.35 19.00
N VAL A 209 -12.99 -17.46 19.29
CA VAL A 209 -14.01 -16.53 18.80
C VAL A 209 -14.26 -15.49 19.89
N TYR A 210 -13.94 -14.25 19.58
CA TYR A 210 -14.25 -13.12 20.45
C TYR A 210 -15.65 -12.60 20.11
N HIS A 211 -16.58 -12.79 21.03
CA HIS A 211 -17.94 -12.30 20.93
C HIS A 211 -18.10 -10.98 21.69
N TYR A 212 -19.18 -10.25 21.41
CA TYR A 212 -19.54 -9.05 22.16
C TYR A 212 -19.67 -9.37 23.68
N CYS A 213 -19.19 -8.44 24.49
CA CYS A 213 -19.59 -8.31 25.89
C CYS A 213 -20.56 -7.16 26.02
#